data_8eeef3c070fc02eeddc016a7f8b2c627
#
_entry.id   8eeef3c070fc02eeddc016a7f8b2c627
#
_cell.length_a   1.000
_cell.length_b   1.000
_cell.length_c   1.000
_cell.angle_alpha   90.00
_cell.angle_beta   90.00
_cell.angle_gamma   90.00
#
_symmetry.space_group_name_H-M   'P 1'
#
loop_
_entity.id
_entity.type
_entity.pdbx_description
1 polymer ?
#
loop_
_entity_poly.entity_id
_entity_poly.type
_entity_poly.pdbx_seq_one_letter_code
_entity_poly.pdbx_strand_id
1 'polypeptide(L)'
;MAKFTLSNLTPDLYQQAHSQDMTLSMLLESLDPATEGSGLDAFERLMKEAGILTKTVRDKNIFSSKVDAFYRTNENKILFPEYVARTLVQAMTEFPIFNYLVATRTPIDSNVYKASYLDWDDTDNKKAVEMRRVTEAADLPIARIKLGDTAITLYKYGRAVEASYEALRRMSLELFERHINRIGTEAANNKVSEILTVIKDGDGNSNAAPKHKAKDLDSSFSAALTKTAWIKFLLKFYPYGCDTVVANEDGLLQILEVLYPASTVASKMDELLAKGLNVSTTLPQDLVVNTTLLYNPDIDKIGGKEAIYGLNRSNTIEEIFEVGSTISEADKFIRNQTQILTISENSGFRKIFKDGARILTLE
;
A
#
# COMPACT_ATOMS: atom_id res chain seq x y z
N MET A 1 34.71 13.06 11.36
CA MET A 1 33.88 12.38 12.38
C MET A 1 34.40 10.97 12.58
N ALA A 2 34.37 10.42 13.81
CA ALA A 2 34.79 9.04 14.03
C ALA A 2 33.80 8.12 13.29
N LYS A 3 34.31 7.21 12.48
CA LYS A 3 33.51 6.25 11.74
C LYS A 3 32.79 5.31 12.72
N PHE A 4 31.48 5.16 12.60
CA PHE A 4 30.72 4.19 13.38
C PHE A 4 31.08 2.76 12.96
N THR A 5 31.44 1.90 13.91
CA THR A 5 31.94 0.54 13.66
C THR A 5 31.07 -0.48 14.42
N LEU A 6 31.21 -1.75 14.07
CA LEU A 6 30.50 -2.85 14.74
C LEU A 6 30.65 -2.85 16.25
N SER A 7 31.81 -2.46 16.77
CA SER A 7 32.05 -2.39 18.23
C SER A 7 31.19 -1.36 18.96
N ASN A 8 30.60 -0.41 18.23
CA ASN A 8 29.73 0.62 18.80
C ASN A 8 28.25 0.18 18.85
N LEU A 9 27.92 -1.00 18.31
CA LEU A 9 26.56 -1.53 18.31
C LEU A 9 26.21 -2.07 19.70
N THR A 10 25.19 -1.46 20.31
CA THR A 10 24.62 -1.90 21.60
C THR A 10 23.10 -2.03 21.45
N PRO A 11 22.45 -2.92 22.25
CA PRO A 11 20.98 -3.03 22.24
C PRO A 11 20.25 -1.71 22.58
N ASP A 12 20.91 -0.83 23.34
CA ASP A 12 20.36 0.47 23.75
C ASP A 12 20.08 1.41 22.56
N LEU A 13 20.72 1.16 21.40
CA LEU A 13 20.47 1.93 20.18
C LEU A 13 19.02 1.80 19.68
N TYR A 14 18.36 0.67 19.92
CA TYR A 14 16.95 0.53 19.60
C TYR A 14 16.07 1.41 20.49
N GLN A 15 16.38 1.51 21.79
CA GLN A 15 15.66 2.40 22.70
C GLN A 15 15.91 3.86 22.35
N GLN A 16 17.15 4.19 21.98
CA GLN A 16 17.49 5.53 21.52
C GLN A 16 16.77 5.89 20.20
N ALA A 17 16.74 4.98 19.25
CA ALA A 17 16.00 5.17 18.00
C ALA A 17 14.50 5.38 18.26
N HIS A 18 13.90 4.53 19.10
CA HIS A 18 12.50 4.64 19.47
C HIS A 18 12.17 5.96 20.20
N SER A 19 13.06 6.42 21.11
CA SER A 19 12.86 7.71 21.81
C SER A 19 12.92 8.93 20.88
N GLN A 20 13.44 8.78 19.67
CA GLN A 20 13.56 9.80 18.63
C GLN A 20 12.60 9.56 17.45
N ASP A 21 11.66 8.64 17.60
CA ASP A 21 10.70 8.22 16.55
C ASP A 21 11.40 7.83 15.21
N MET A 22 12.54 7.16 15.32
CA MET A 22 13.36 6.72 14.18
C MET A 22 13.53 5.21 14.16
N THR A 23 13.79 4.64 12.97
CA THR A 23 14.30 3.28 12.86
C THR A 23 15.78 3.22 13.22
N LEU A 24 16.29 2.03 13.55
CA LEU A 24 17.74 1.87 13.82
C LEU A 24 18.57 2.34 12.61
N SER A 25 18.15 2.06 11.40
CA SER A 25 18.84 2.52 10.18
C SER A 25 18.90 4.04 10.06
N MET A 26 17.83 4.75 10.38
CA MET A 26 17.79 6.21 10.39
C MET A 26 18.72 6.78 11.45
N LEU A 27 18.73 6.20 12.64
CA LEU A 27 19.63 6.60 13.72
C LEU A 27 21.09 6.39 13.31
N LEU A 28 21.44 5.23 12.76
CA LEU A 28 22.78 4.92 12.29
C LEU A 28 23.24 5.88 11.18
N GLU A 29 22.36 6.22 10.25
CA GLU A 29 22.66 7.19 9.18
C GLU A 29 22.86 8.60 9.73
N SER A 30 22.16 8.97 10.81
CA SER A 30 22.37 10.26 11.48
C SER A 30 23.72 10.33 12.21
N LEU A 31 24.19 9.20 12.74
CA LEU A 31 25.47 9.08 13.46
C LEU A 31 26.68 8.97 12.53
N ASP A 32 26.53 8.29 11.40
CA ASP A 32 27.58 8.09 10.37
C ASP A 32 26.99 8.25 8.97
N PRO A 33 26.71 9.49 8.53
CA PRO A 33 26.11 9.74 7.22
C PRO A 33 26.90 9.13 6.07
N ALA A 34 26.19 8.66 5.06
CA ALA A 34 26.80 8.13 3.85
C ALA A 34 27.62 9.23 3.16
N THR A 35 28.86 8.93 2.79
CA THR A 35 29.65 9.80 1.94
C THR A 35 29.09 9.79 0.53
N GLU A 36 29.00 10.96 -0.10
CA GLU A 36 28.56 11.07 -1.50
C GLU A 36 29.34 10.09 -2.39
N GLY A 37 28.63 9.22 -3.10
CA GLY A 37 29.20 8.23 -4.01
C GLY A 37 29.44 6.83 -3.40
N SER A 38 29.20 6.59 -2.10
CA SER A 38 29.39 5.25 -1.52
C SER A 38 28.31 4.25 -1.94
N GLY A 39 27.12 4.70 -2.32
CA GLY A 39 25.97 3.85 -2.68
C GLY A 39 25.46 2.93 -1.59
N LEU A 40 26.04 2.97 -0.37
CA LEU A 40 25.69 2.15 0.77
C LEU A 40 25.35 3.05 1.96
N ASP A 41 24.22 2.79 2.61
CA ASP A 41 23.86 3.44 3.87
C ASP A 41 24.68 2.91 5.06
N ALA A 42 24.54 3.55 6.24
CA ALA A 42 25.29 3.18 7.44
C ALA A 42 25.03 1.72 7.85
N PHE A 43 23.78 1.27 7.76
CA PHE A 43 23.42 -0.11 8.09
C PHE A 43 24.06 -1.12 7.13
N GLU A 44 24.06 -0.85 5.83
CA GLU A 44 24.66 -1.72 4.81
C GLU A 44 26.19 -1.76 4.95
N ARG A 45 26.82 -0.64 5.34
CA ARG A 45 28.25 -0.62 5.65
C ARG A 45 28.60 -1.53 6.83
N LEU A 46 27.79 -1.50 7.91
CA LEU A 46 27.96 -2.38 9.07
C LEU A 46 27.73 -3.85 8.71
N MET A 47 26.74 -4.14 7.88
CA MET A 47 26.49 -5.50 7.34
C MET A 47 27.73 -6.01 6.56
N LYS A 48 28.31 -5.16 5.73
CA LYS A 48 29.52 -5.48 4.98
C LYS A 48 30.75 -5.66 5.90
N GLU A 49 30.90 -4.83 6.92
CA GLU A 49 31.96 -4.97 7.94
C GLU A 49 31.81 -6.26 8.73
N ALA A 50 30.57 -6.67 9.04
CA ALA A 50 30.25 -7.95 9.67
C ALA A 50 30.49 -9.15 8.75
N GLY A 51 30.83 -8.94 7.48
CA GLY A 51 31.00 -9.99 6.47
C GLY A 51 29.69 -10.69 6.09
N ILE A 52 28.56 -10.02 6.28
CA ILE A 52 27.23 -10.56 5.96
C ILE A 52 26.84 -10.12 4.55
N LEU A 53 26.80 -11.09 3.65
CA LEU A 53 26.43 -10.89 2.25
C LEU A 53 24.97 -11.33 2.01
N THR A 54 24.12 -10.42 1.58
CA THR A 54 22.70 -10.68 1.34
C THR A 54 22.43 -11.37 0.02
N LYS A 55 23.21 -11.06 -1.02
CA LYS A 55 23.01 -11.57 -2.39
C LYS A 55 24.18 -12.42 -2.87
N THR A 56 23.85 -13.41 -3.68
CA THR A 56 24.84 -14.26 -4.38
C THR A 56 25.32 -13.57 -5.65
N VAL A 57 26.63 -13.40 -5.81
CA VAL A 57 27.25 -12.89 -7.04
C VAL A 57 27.82 -14.09 -7.80
N ARG A 58 27.06 -14.60 -8.77
CA ARG A 58 27.38 -15.83 -9.52
C ARG A 58 28.70 -15.72 -10.28
N ASP A 59 28.96 -14.59 -10.92
CA ASP A 59 30.17 -14.37 -11.73
C ASP A 59 31.48 -14.43 -10.93
N LYS A 60 31.40 -14.20 -9.61
CA LYS A 60 32.56 -14.22 -8.70
C LYS A 60 32.58 -15.44 -7.78
N ASN A 61 31.65 -16.38 -7.93
CA ASN A 61 31.48 -17.53 -7.03
C ASN A 61 31.32 -17.15 -5.55
N ILE A 62 30.74 -15.96 -5.28
CA ILE A 62 30.46 -15.46 -3.94
C ILE A 62 29.01 -15.78 -3.62
N PHE A 63 28.78 -16.63 -2.61
CA PHE A 63 27.45 -17.02 -2.18
C PHE A 63 26.94 -16.11 -1.06
N SER A 64 25.61 -15.91 -1.00
CA SER A 64 24.98 -15.21 0.12
C SER A 64 25.29 -15.92 1.44
N SER A 65 25.47 -15.14 2.50
CA SER A 65 25.68 -15.66 3.84
C SER A 65 24.49 -16.50 4.33
N LYS A 66 24.71 -17.39 5.27
CA LYS A 66 23.60 -18.05 5.98
C LYS A 66 23.03 -17.12 7.04
N VAL A 67 21.78 -17.32 7.41
CA VAL A 67 21.11 -16.54 8.48
C VAL A 67 21.88 -16.65 9.81
N ASP A 68 22.53 -17.78 10.05
CA ASP A 68 23.41 -18.02 11.21
C ASP A 68 24.55 -16.98 11.35
N ALA A 69 24.94 -16.30 10.28
CA ALA A 69 25.99 -15.28 10.31
C ALA A 69 25.64 -14.10 11.24
N PHE A 70 24.36 -13.76 11.38
CA PHE A 70 23.88 -12.75 12.34
C PHE A 70 24.04 -13.18 13.80
N TYR A 71 24.18 -14.46 14.08
CA TYR A 71 24.23 -14.99 15.46
C TYR A 71 25.64 -15.36 15.92
N ARG A 72 26.67 -15.12 15.13
CA ARG A 72 28.06 -15.46 15.45
C ARG A 72 28.62 -14.56 16.53
N THR A 73 28.28 -13.27 16.51
CA THR A 73 28.72 -12.29 17.52
C THR A 73 27.51 -11.59 18.13
N ASN A 74 27.71 -10.92 19.28
CA ASN A 74 26.61 -10.19 19.92
C ASN A 74 26.24 -8.94 19.10
N GLU A 75 27.22 -8.30 18.49
CA GLU A 75 27.07 -7.13 17.65
C GLU A 75 26.22 -7.46 16.39
N ASN A 76 26.53 -8.58 15.73
CA ASN A 76 25.78 -9.02 14.56
C ASN A 76 24.31 -9.32 14.88
N LYS A 77 24.00 -9.82 16.10
CA LYS A 77 22.61 -10.12 16.51
C LYS A 77 21.74 -8.86 16.52
N ILE A 78 22.33 -7.70 16.81
CA ILE A 78 21.63 -6.42 16.85
C ILE A 78 21.17 -6.00 15.46
N LEU A 79 21.88 -6.42 14.39
CA LEU A 79 21.52 -6.06 13.01
C LEU A 79 20.34 -6.90 12.48
N PHE A 80 20.06 -8.07 13.04
CA PHE A 80 19.07 -8.99 12.47
C PHE A 80 17.62 -8.45 12.45
N PRO A 81 17.07 -7.92 13.55
CA PRO A 81 15.70 -7.38 13.54
C PRO A 81 15.53 -6.25 12.53
N GLU A 82 16.50 -5.34 12.44
CA GLU A 82 16.47 -4.24 11.47
C GLU A 82 16.55 -4.74 10.02
N TYR A 83 17.40 -5.73 9.74
CA TYR A 83 17.47 -6.37 8.42
C TYR A 83 16.11 -6.90 7.99
N VAL A 84 15.41 -7.59 8.89
CA VAL A 84 14.10 -8.16 8.56
C VAL A 84 13.03 -7.07 8.41
N ALA A 85 13.04 -6.07 9.30
CA ALA A 85 12.13 -4.93 9.18
C ALA A 85 12.28 -4.20 7.85
N ARG A 86 13.51 -3.90 7.44
CA ARG A 86 13.79 -3.26 6.14
C ARG A 86 13.31 -4.11 4.96
N THR A 87 13.62 -5.41 4.97
CA THR A 87 13.20 -6.33 3.92
C THR A 87 11.68 -6.40 3.81
N LEU A 88 10.97 -6.43 4.93
CA LEU A 88 9.51 -6.45 4.97
C LEU A 88 8.92 -5.13 4.42
N VAL A 89 9.41 -3.99 4.90
CA VAL A 89 8.94 -2.67 4.45
C VAL A 89 9.19 -2.50 2.96
N GLN A 90 10.35 -2.94 2.47
CA GLN A 90 10.66 -2.94 1.04
C GLN A 90 9.65 -3.78 0.24
N ALA A 91 9.36 -4.99 0.68
CA ALA A 91 8.40 -5.87 0.03
C ALA A 91 6.98 -5.29 -0.01
N MET A 92 6.56 -4.64 1.08
CA MET A 92 5.27 -3.95 1.13
C MET A 92 5.22 -2.73 0.20
N THR A 93 6.31 -1.98 0.12
CA THR A 93 6.41 -0.77 -0.73
C THR A 93 6.49 -1.14 -2.21
N GLU A 94 7.12 -2.25 -2.54
CA GLU A 94 7.23 -2.77 -3.91
C GLU A 94 5.91 -3.35 -4.43
N PHE A 95 4.88 -3.54 -3.57
CA PHE A 95 3.59 -4.04 -3.99
C PHE A 95 2.80 -2.94 -4.73
N PRO A 96 2.67 -3.04 -6.07
CA PRO A 96 2.24 -1.91 -6.87
C PRO A 96 0.80 -1.48 -6.61
N ILE A 97 -0.11 -2.41 -6.30
CA ILE A 97 -1.54 -2.12 -6.10
C ILE A 97 -1.75 -1.10 -4.98
N PHE A 98 -1.06 -1.26 -3.86
CA PHE A 98 -1.16 -0.35 -2.72
C PHE A 98 -0.85 1.10 -3.12
N ASN A 99 0.22 1.30 -3.89
CA ASN A 99 0.65 2.63 -4.34
C ASN A 99 -0.32 3.30 -5.31
N TYR A 100 -1.19 2.54 -5.98
CA TYR A 100 -2.24 3.08 -6.85
C TYR A 100 -3.53 3.43 -6.11
N LEU A 101 -3.68 3.02 -4.86
CA LEU A 101 -4.89 3.28 -4.07
C LEU A 101 -4.74 4.44 -3.08
N VAL A 102 -3.54 4.64 -2.56
CA VAL A 102 -3.26 5.63 -1.50
C VAL A 102 -2.80 6.95 -2.12
N ALA A 103 -3.50 8.03 -1.76
CA ALA A 103 -3.17 9.40 -2.17
C ALA A 103 -2.05 10.01 -1.32
N THR A 104 -2.21 9.93 0.00
CA THR A 104 -1.31 10.54 0.98
C THR A 104 -1.11 9.62 2.18
N ARG A 105 0.02 9.81 2.86
CA ARG A 105 0.35 9.13 4.12
C ARG A 105 0.58 10.18 5.19
N THR A 106 -0.20 10.14 6.26
CA THR A 106 -0.16 11.13 7.35
C THR A 106 0.35 10.47 8.63
N PRO A 107 1.49 10.92 9.18
CA PRO A 107 1.97 10.46 10.47
C PRO A 107 1.16 11.10 11.61
N ILE A 108 0.88 10.34 12.65
CA ILE A 108 0.22 10.82 13.87
C ILE A 108 0.88 10.22 15.11
N ASP A 109 0.74 10.88 16.27
CA ASP A 109 1.33 10.47 17.54
C ASP A 109 0.31 9.77 18.46
N SER A 110 -0.85 9.40 17.94
CA SER A 110 -1.96 8.85 18.72
C SER A 110 -2.64 7.74 17.93
N ASN A 111 -3.25 6.80 18.64
CA ASN A 111 -4.00 5.70 18.02
C ASN A 111 -5.41 6.10 17.53
N VAL A 112 -5.78 7.37 17.67
CA VAL A 112 -7.09 7.91 17.27
C VAL A 112 -6.90 9.22 16.52
N TYR A 113 -7.47 9.33 15.36
CA TYR A 113 -7.36 10.49 14.50
C TYR A 113 -8.74 11.05 14.13
N LYS A 114 -8.96 12.34 14.37
CA LYS A 114 -10.15 13.07 13.87
C LYS A 114 -9.78 13.82 12.61
N ALA A 115 -10.27 13.30 11.49
CA ALA A 115 -10.01 13.90 10.19
C ALA A 115 -10.90 15.11 9.92
N SER A 116 -10.40 16.05 9.14
CA SER A 116 -11.20 17.15 8.61
C SER A 116 -11.86 16.76 7.30
N TYR A 117 -13.12 17.14 7.12
CA TYR A 117 -13.91 16.88 5.92
C TYR A 117 -14.50 18.17 5.38
N LEU A 118 -14.60 18.24 4.06
CA LEU A 118 -15.42 19.25 3.41
C LEU A 118 -16.89 18.85 3.57
N ASP A 119 -17.72 19.74 4.07
CA ASP A 119 -19.15 19.49 4.32
C ASP A 119 -19.92 19.45 2.98
N TRP A 120 -20.15 18.21 2.48
CA TRP A 120 -20.85 17.96 1.21
C TRP A 120 -22.35 17.74 1.35
N ASP A 121 -22.82 17.39 2.55
CA ASP A 121 -24.24 17.03 2.78
C ASP A 121 -25.14 18.26 2.95
N ASP A 122 -24.56 19.43 3.14
CA ASP A 122 -25.29 20.67 3.11
C ASP A 122 -25.56 21.07 1.66
N THR A 123 -26.83 21.13 1.29
CA THR A 123 -27.28 21.54 -0.07
C THR A 123 -26.73 22.92 -0.47
N ASP A 124 -26.45 23.76 0.50
CA ASP A 124 -25.79 25.04 0.27
C ASP A 124 -24.29 24.91 0.02
N ASN A 125 -23.61 23.96 0.64
CA ASN A 125 -22.18 23.76 0.45
C ASN A 125 -21.81 23.18 -0.91
N LYS A 126 -22.63 22.28 -1.48
CA LYS A 126 -22.42 21.82 -2.86
C LYS A 126 -22.48 22.98 -3.85
N LYS A 127 -23.26 24.01 -3.54
CA LYS A 127 -23.34 25.27 -4.27
C LYS A 127 -22.20 26.23 -3.89
N ALA A 128 -21.66 26.15 -2.69
CA ALA A 128 -20.61 27.04 -2.19
C ALA A 128 -19.20 26.67 -2.68
N VAL A 129 -18.97 25.40 -3.11
CA VAL A 129 -17.69 24.96 -3.73
C VAL A 129 -17.54 25.50 -5.15
N GLU A 130 -18.65 25.83 -5.83
CA GLU A 130 -18.61 26.40 -7.17
C GLU A 130 -18.33 27.89 -7.11
N MET A 131 -17.33 28.35 -7.86
CA MET A 131 -17.11 29.80 -8.06
C MET A 131 -18.29 30.40 -8.84
N ARG A 132 -19.03 31.28 -8.20
CA ARG A 132 -20.18 31.96 -8.80
C ARG A 132 -19.88 33.42 -9.09
N ARG A 133 -20.60 33.94 -10.07
CA ARG A 133 -20.66 35.40 -10.24
C ARG A 133 -21.40 35.99 -9.06
N VAL A 134 -20.75 36.88 -8.34
CA VAL A 134 -21.31 37.61 -7.20
C VAL A 134 -21.41 39.07 -7.62
N THR A 135 -22.51 39.71 -7.27
CA THR A 135 -22.71 41.14 -7.50
C THR A 135 -21.82 41.93 -6.57
N GLU A 136 -21.50 43.18 -6.96
CA GLU A 136 -20.70 44.09 -6.15
C GLU A 136 -21.36 44.27 -4.76
N ALA A 137 -20.57 44.20 -3.71
CA ALA A 137 -21.00 44.26 -2.30
C ALA A 137 -21.88 43.08 -1.80
N ALA A 138 -22.04 41.98 -2.53
CA ALA A 138 -22.70 40.77 -2.01
C ALA A 138 -21.71 39.81 -1.31
N ASP A 139 -22.22 39.07 -0.34
CA ASP A 139 -21.43 38.07 0.39
C ASP A 139 -20.96 36.94 -0.52
N LEU A 140 -19.70 36.57 -0.36
CA LEU A 140 -19.13 35.42 -1.05
C LEU A 140 -19.63 34.09 -0.45
N PRO A 141 -19.95 33.07 -1.27
CA PRO A 141 -20.28 31.74 -0.76
C PRO A 141 -19.10 31.14 0.01
N ILE A 142 -19.40 30.55 1.16
CA ILE A 142 -18.38 30.01 2.08
C ILE A 142 -18.41 28.50 2.02
N ALA A 143 -17.26 27.86 1.65
CA ALA A 143 -17.07 26.44 1.86
C ALA A 143 -16.63 26.18 3.30
N ARG A 144 -17.25 25.20 3.96
CA ARG A 144 -16.96 24.86 5.36
C ARG A 144 -16.18 23.56 5.44
N ILE A 145 -15.05 23.60 6.16
CA ILE A 145 -14.30 22.41 6.56
C ILE A 145 -14.65 22.14 8.02
N LYS A 146 -15.14 20.94 8.30
CA LYS A 146 -15.52 20.49 9.65
C LYS A 146 -14.66 19.32 10.08
N LEU A 147 -14.47 19.14 11.37
CA LEU A 147 -13.93 17.89 11.92
C LEU A 147 -15.00 16.81 11.82
N GLY A 148 -14.58 15.59 11.46
CA GLY A 148 -15.47 14.44 11.42
C GLY A 148 -16.04 14.11 12.80
N ASP A 149 -17.27 13.65 12.83
CA ASP A 149 -17.93 13.24 14.06
C ASP A 149 -17.34 11.94 14.58
N THR A 150 -17.00 11.02 13.68
CA THR A 150 -16.39 9.73 13.99
C THR A 150 -14.87 9.82 13.88
N ALA A 151 -14.20 9.40 14.95
CA ALA A 151 -12.75 9.27 14.96
C ALA A 151 -12.33 8.00 14.23
N ILE A 152 -11.26 8.10 13.46
CA ILE A 152 -10.64 6.95 12.79
C ILE A 152 -9.73 6.26 13.79
N THR A 153 -9.99 4.98 14.02
CA THR A 153 -9.17 4.13 14.90
C THR A 153 -8.09 3.45 14.08
N LEU A 154 -6.85 3.53 14.56
CA LEU A 154 -5.75 2.76 14.00
C LEU A 154 -5.81 1.33 14.52
N TYR A 155 -5.60 0.38 13.64
CA TYR A 155 -5.51 -1.03 13.97
C TYR A 155 -4.06 -1.49 13.95
N LYS A 156 -3.74 -2.41 14.86
CA LYS A 156 -2.43 -3.05 14.89
C LYS A 156 -2.38 -4.17 13.86
N TYR A 157 -1.51 -4.01 12.88
CA TYR A 157 -1.15 -5.05 11.93
C TYR A 157 0.17 -5.67 12.37
N GLY A 158 0.20 -6.98 12.49
CA GLY A 158 1.43 -7.64 12.92
C GLY A 158 1.46 -9.10 12.53
N ARG A 159 2.67 -9.62 12.43
CA ARG A 159 2.92 -11.04 12.22
C ARG A 159 4.16 -11.48 12.95
N ALA A 160 4.09 -12.69 13.51
CA ALA A 160 5.26 -13.38 14.04
C ALA A 160 5.74 -14.44 13.04
N VAL A 161 7.04 -14.52 12.85
CA VAL A 161 7.71 -15.54 12.04
C VAL A 161 8.56 -16.38 12.97
N GLU A 162 8.25 -17.66 13.08
CA GLU A 162 8.99 -18.61 13.88
C GLU A 162 9.88 -19.49 12.99
N ALA A 163 11.13 -19.66 13.38
CA ALA A 163 12.05 -20.55 12.70
C ALA A 163 12.90 -21.35 13.70
N SER A 164 13.13 -22.64 13.42
CA SER A 164 14.02 -23.46 14.23
C SER A 164 15.48 -23.10 14.00
N TYR A 165 16.32 -23.29 15.00
CA TYR A 165 17.79 -23.05 14.88
C TYR A 165 18.42 -23.84 13.73
N GLU A 166 17.91 -25.04 13.47
CA GLU A 166 18.41 -25.86 12.37
C GLU A 166 18.06 -25.27 11.00
N ALA A 167 16.84 -24.74 10.86
CA ALA A 167 16.42 -24.05 9.64
C ALA A 167 17.28 -22.81 9.39
N LEU A 168 17.49 -21.97 10.42
CA LEU A 168 18.31 -20.77 10.33
C LEU A 168 19.79 -21.06 9.99
N ARG A 169 20.34 -22.14 10.52
CA ARG A 169 21.72 -22.56 10.20
C ARG A 169 21.90 -23.02 8.76
N ARG A 170 20.87 -23.61 8.16
CA ARG A 170 20.95 -24.16 6.79
C ARG A 170 20.51 -23.18 5.73
N MET A 171 19.63 -22.26 6.06
CA MET A 171 19.02 -21.31 5.14
C MET A 171 20.01 -20.20 4.75
N SER A 172 20.11 -19.92 3.44
CA SER A 172 20.82 -18.73 2.95
C SER A 172 19.98 -17.48 3.18
N LEU A 173 20.63 -16.32 3.34
CA LEU A 173 19.93 -15.04 3.49
C LEU A 173 19.06 -14.71 2.28
N GLU A 174 19.52 -15.03 1.07
CA GLU A 174 18.72 -14.84 -0.15
C GLU A 174 17.41 -15.64 -0.13
N LEU A 175 17.40 -16.86 0.40
CA LEU A 175 16.19 -17.66 0.53
C LEU A 175 15.29 -17.13 1.65
N PHE A 176 15.88 -16.71 2.76
CA PHE A 176 15.17 -16.11 3.88
C PHE A 176 14.48 -14.81 3.45
N GLU A 177 15.17 -13.94 2.72
CA GLU A 177 14.62 -12.72 2.14
C GLU A 177 13.39 -13.00 1.27
N ARG A 178 13.42 -14.05 0.45
CA ARG A 178 12.25 -14.45 -0.36
C ARG A 178 11.03 -14.83 0.49
N HIS A 179 11.24 -15.48 1.64
CA HIS A 179 10.14 -15.79 2.58
C HIS A 179 9.58 -14.52 3.21
N ILE A 180 10.45 -13.61 3.64
CA ILE A 180 10.02 -12.33 4.21
C ILE A 180 9.28 -11.48 3.17
N ASN A 181 9.79 -11.41 1.94
CA ASN A 181 9.14 -10.70 0.84
C ASN A 181 7.74 -11.24 0.57
N ARG A 182 7.55 -12.55 0.60
CA ARG A 182 6.22 -13.14 0.46
C ARG A 182 5.27 -12.72 1.60
N ILE A 183 5.77 -12.69 2.83
CA ILE A 183 4.98 -12.21 3.99
C ILE A 183 4.63 -10.74 3.82
N GLY A 184 5.58 -9.91 3.35
CA GLY A 184 5.34 -8.50 3.06
C GLY A 184 4.28 -8.27 1.99
N THR A 185 4.34 -9.03 0.90
CA THR A 185 3.33 -8.98 -0.17
C THR A 185 1.93 -9.33 0.36
N GLU A 186 1.81 -10.38 1.18
CA GLU A 186 0.53 -10.76 1.80
C GLU A 186 0.03 -9.68 2.78
N ALA A 187 0.92 -9.06 3.55
CA ALA A 187 0.55 -7.96 4.43
C ALA A 187 0.03 -6.75 3.64
N ALA A 188 0.68 -6.41 2.52
CA ALA A 188 0.23 -5.34 1.63
C ALA A 188 -1.13 -5.67 1.00
N ASN A 189 -1.35 -6.92 0.59
CA ASN A 189 -2.63 -7.36 0.04
C ASN A 189 -3.77 -7.25 1.08
N ASN A 190 -3.52 -7.58 2.34
CA ASN A 190 -4.49 -7.39 3.41
C ASN A 190 -4.85 -5.91 3.61
N LYS A 191 -3.87 -5.00 3.54
CA LYS A 191 -4.12 -3.55 3.57
C LYS A 191 -4.96 -3.09 2.39
N VAL A 192 -4.71 -3.62 1.19
CA VAL A 192 -5.53 -3.33 0.00
C VAL A 192 -6.97 -3.76 0.21
N SER A 193 -7.20 -4.94 0.79
CA SER A 193 -8.55 -5.44 1.09
C SER A 193 -9.29 -4.52 2.08
N GLU A 194 -8.58 -3.99 3.06
CA GLU A 194 -9.15 -3.02 4.00
C GLU A 194 -9.47 -1.68 3.34
N ILE A 195 -8.57 -1.17 2.49
CA ILE A 195 -8.82 0.02 1.68
C ILE A 195 -10.11 -0.13 0.87
N LEU A 196 -10.29 -1.28 0.20
CA LEU A 196 -11.50 -1.55 -0.58
C LEU A 196 -12.75 -1.61 0.31
N THR A 197 -12.63 -2.12 1.54
CA THR A 197 -13.73 -2.11 2.52
C THR A 197 -14.08 -0.68 2.95
N VAL A 198 -13.08 0.16 3.22
CA VAL A 198 -13.28 1.58 3.53
C VAL A 198 -13.88 2.35 2.34
N ILE A 199 -13.51 2.02 1.12
CA ILE A 199 -14.15 2.60 -0.07
C ILE A 199 -15.63 2.23 -0.11
N LYS A 200 -15.97 0.96 0.12
CA LYS A 200 -17.34 0.43 0.04
C LYS A 200 -18.25 0.96 1.16
N ASP A 201 -17.79 0.88 2.39
CA ASP A 201 -18.61 1.10 3.58
C ASP A 201 -18.38 2.49 4.21
N GLY A 202 -17.29 3.17 3.81
CA GLY A 202 -16.85 4.43 4.39
C GLY A 202 -16.03 4.23 5.67
N ASP A 203 -15.59 5.34 6.24
CA ASP A 203 -14.80 5.39 7.48
C ASP A 203 -15.64 5.81 8.71
N GLY A 204 -16.96 5.70 8.63
CA GLY A 204 -17.90 6.10 9.69
C GLY A 204 -18.37 7.56 9.60
N ASN A 205 -17.89 8.36 8.65
CA ASN A 205 -18.27 9.77 8.45
C ASN A 205 -19.19 9.96 7.23
N SER A 206 -20.08 9.01 6.97
CA SER A 206 -21.09 9.06 5.87
C SER A 206 -20.48 9.25 4.47
N ASN A 207 -19.26 8.78 4.27
CA ASN A 207 -18.48 8.96 3.04
C ASN A 207 -18.30 7.68 2.19
N ALA A 208 -19.15 6.67 2.40
CA ALA A 208 -19.17 5.47 1.56
C ALA A 208 -19.26 5.81 0.05
N ALA A 209 -18.62 5.02 -0.79
CA ALA A 209 -18.60 5.26 -2.22
C ALA A 209 -20.02 5.14 -2.83
N PRO A 210 -20.44 6.06 -3.71
CA PRO A 210 -21.68 5.92 -4.45
C PRO A 210 -21.66 4.65 -5.31
N LYS A 211 -22.75 3.84 -5.19
CA LYS A 211 -22.95 2.63 -5.97
C LYS A 211 -23.80 2.93 -7.20
N HIS A 212 -23.41 2.39 -8.33
CA HIS A 212 -24.13 2.52 -9.60
C HIS A 212 -24.39 1.13 -10.15
N LYS A 213 -25.64 0.83 -10.50
CA LYS A 213 -26.00 -0.39 -11.19
C LYS A 213 -25.79 -0.22 -12.70
N ALA A 214 -25.22 -1.22 -13.36
CA ALA A 214 -25.01 -1.18 -14.81
C ALA A 214 -26.34 -0.99 -15.57
N LYS A 215 -27.42 -1.62 -15.09
CA LYS A 215 -28.77 -1.49 -15.62
C LYS A 215 -29.32 -0.06 -15.55
N ASP A 216 -28.99 0.71 -14.50
CA ASP A 216 -29.43 2.11 -14.37
C ASP A 216 -28.67 3.04 -15.31
N LEU A 217 -27.46 2.65 -15.71
CA LEU A 217 -26.63 3.39 -16.64
C LEU A 217 -26.99 3.08 -18.10
N ASP A 218 -27.39 1.83 -18.38
CA ASP A 218 -27.77 1.39 -19.71
C ASP A 218 -28.92 0.37 -19.63
N SER A 219 -30.09 0.74 -20.14
CA SER A 219 -31.27 -0.11 -20.15
C SER A 219 -31.12 -1.37 -21.02
N SER A 220 -30.12 -1.41 -21.90
CA SER A 220 -29.78 -2.59 -22.73
C SER A 220 -28.91 -3.61 -22.01
N PHE A 221 -28.52 -3.34 -20.77
CA PHE A 221 -27.74 -4.26 -19.94
C PHE A 221 -28.49 -5.57 -19.69
N SER A 222 -27.83 -6.69 -19.96
CA SER A 222 -28.41 -8.04 -19.84
C SER A 222 -27.42 -9.06 -19.30
N ALA A 223 -26.78 -8.79 -18.17
CA ALA A 223 -25.75 -9.60 -17.50
C ALA A 223 -24.29 -9.38 -17.97
N ALA A 224 -24.06 -8.76 -19.10
CA ALA A 224 -22.72 -8.39 -19.56
C ALA A 224 -22.54 -6.87 -19.59
N LEU A 225 -21.38 -6.38 -19.19
CA LEU A 225 -21.06 -4.95 -19.18
C LEU A 225 -21.14 -4.40 -20.62
N THR A 226 -21.94 -3.35 -20.79
CA THR A 226 -22.05 -2.68 -22.09
C THR A 226 -21.07 -1.51 -22.19
N LYS A 227 -20.67 -1.19 -23.43
CA LYS A 227 -19.80 -0.04 -23.70
C LYS A 227 -20.42 1.28 -23.22
N THR A 228 -21.73 1.43 -23.35
CA THR A 228 -22.48 2.60 -22.89
C THR A 228 -22.47 2.72 -21.38
N ALA A 229 -22.73 1.64 -20.64
CA ALA A 229 -22.68 1.63 -19.17
C ALA A 229 -21.28 1.97 -18.66
N TRP A 230 -20.25 1.40 -19.29
CA TRP A 230 -18.86 1.65 -18.93
C TRP A 230 -18.47 3.12 -19.13
N ILE A 231 -18.73 3.70 -20.29
CA ILE A 231 -18.44 5.11 -20.58
C ILE A 231 -19.20 6.03 -19.62
N LYS A 232 -20.50 5.78 -19.39
CA LYS A 232 -21.30 6.55 -18.46
C LYS A 232 -20.78 6.47 -17.01
N PHE A 233 -20.28 5.30 -16.61
CA PHE A 233 -19.65 5.13 -15.29
C PHE A 233 -18.40 5.99 -15.17
N LEU A 234 -17.50 5.96 -16.16
CA LEU A 234 -16.29 6.79 -16.15
C LEU A 234 -16.61 8.30 -16.16
N LEU A 235 -17.62 8.72 -16.88
CA LEU A 235 -18.08 10.12 -16.91
C LEU A 235 -18.63 10.60 -15.56
N LYS A 236 -19.04 9.69 -14.64
CA LYS A 236 -19.47 10.08 -13.29
C LYS A 236 -18.35 10.66 -12.45
N PHE A 237 -17.10 10.45 -12.81
CA PHE A 237 -15.93 11.00 -12.13
C PHE A 237 -15.58 12.44 -12.55
N TYR A 238 -16.34 13.04 -13.46
CA TYR A 238 -16.11 14.44 -13.82
C TYR A 238 -16.25 15.36 -12.58
N PRO A 239 -15.36 16.36 -12.36
CA PRO A 239 -14.29 16.82 -13.29
C PRO A 239 -12.93 16.12 -13.06
N TYR A 240 -12.75 15.25 -12.07
CA TYR A 240 -11.44 14.74 -11.66
C TYR A 240 -10.96 13.54 -12.49
N GLY A 241 -11.87 12.82 -13.11
CA GLY A 241 -11.58 11.61 -13.88
C GLY A 241 -11.37 10.36 -13.00
N CYS A 242 -11.39 9.18 -13.64
CA CYS A 242 -11.07 7.90 -13.02
C CYS A 242 -9.71 7.44 -13.56
N ASP A 243 -8.70 7.37 -12.70
CA ASP A 243 -7.34 6.97 -13.08
C ASP A 243 -7.00 5.54 -12.69
N THR A 244 -7.75 4.97 -11.75
CA THR A 244 -7.54 3.61 -11.27
C THR A 244 -8.86 2.85 -11.18
N VAL A 245 -8.85 1.60 -11.68
CA VAL A 245 -9.97 0.67 -11.57
C VAL A 245 -9.47 -0.63 -10.98
N VAL A 246 -10.15 -1.12 -9.96
CA VAL A 246 -9.86 -2.41 -9.33
C VAL A 246 -11.04 -3.34 -9.56
N ALA A 247 -10.78 -4.51 -10.10
CA ALA A 247 -11.78 -5.51 -10.39
C ALA A 247 -11.27 -6.92 -10.04
N ASN A 248 -12.23 -7.84 -9.84
CA ASN A 248 -11.95 -9.26 -9.80
C ASN A 248 -11.75 -9.83 -11.21
N GLU A 249 -11.59 -11.13 -11.33
CA GLU A 249 -11.39 -11.82 -12.62
C GLU A 249 -12.55 -11.57 -13.59
N ASP A 250 -13.78 -11.78 -13.15
CA ASP A 250 -14.98 -11.62 -13.99
C ASP A 250 -15.17 -10.16 -14.42
N GLY A 251 -15.01 -9.21 -13.50
CA GLY A 251 -15.12 -7.78 -13.82
C GLY A 251 -14.04 -7.31 -14.78
N LEU A 252 -12.80 -7.79 -14.59
CA LEU A 252 -11.69 -7.46 -15.47
C LEU A 252 -11.92 -7.99 -16.90
N LEU A 253 -12.37 -9.25 -17.04
CA LEU A 253 -12.69 -9.84 -18.32
C LEU A 253 -13.79 -9.05 -19.06
N GLN A 254 -14.86 -8.69 -18.36
CA GLN A 254 -15.94 -7.89 -18.95
C GLN A 254 -15.46 -6.49 -19.38
N ILE A 255 -14.59 -5.85 -18.62
CA ILE A 255 -13.99 -4.58 -19.01
C ILE A 255 -13.15 -4.76 -20.29
N LEU A 256 -12.34 -5.81 -20.37
CA LEU A 256 -11.51 -6.09 -21.54
C LEU A 256 -12.36 -6.40 -22.79
N GLU A 257 -13.46 -7.14 -22.66
CA GLU A 257 -14.40 -7.41 -23.75
C GLU A 257 -15.06 -6.14 -24.28
N VAL A 258 -15.40 -5.20 -23.39
CA VAL A 258 -15.97 -3.90 -23.76
C VAL A 258 -14.96 -3.04 -24.51
N LEU A 259 -13.70 -3.06 -24.10
CA LEU A 259 -12.63 -2.24 -24.67
C LEU A 259 -12.16 -2.78 -26.04
N TYR A 260 -12.11 -4.10 -26.18
CA TYR A 260 -11.62 -4.78 -27.37
C TYR A 260 -12.75 -5.62 -27.99
N PRO A 261 -13.43 -5.13 -29.05
CA PRO A 261 -14.46 -5.92 -29.76
C PRO A 261 -13.87 -7.23 -30.31
N ALA A 262 -14.73 -8.24 -30.49
CA ALA A 262 -14.36 -9.63 -30.80
C ALA A 262 -13.35 -9.85 -31.95
N SER A 263 -13.29 -8.96 -32.93
CA SER A 263 -12.29 -9.03 -34.03
C SER A 263 -10.87 -8.60 -33.58
N THR A 264 -10.77 -7.88 -32.46
CA THR A 264 -9.49 -7.35 -31.90
C THR A 264 -9.11 -8.10 -30.62
N VAL A 265 -10.09 -8.75 -29.97
CA VAL A 265 -9.89 -9.48 -28.72
C VAL A 265 -8.96 -10.67 -28.89
N ALA A 266 -9.07 -11.43 -29.99
CA ALA A 266 -8.23 -12.59 -30.23
C ALA A 266 -6.72 -12.21 -30.24
N SER A 267 -6.36 -11.17 -30.99
CA SER A 267 -4.96 -10.74 -31.10
C SER A 267 -4.42 -10.09 -29.82
N LYS A 268 -5.27 -9.40 -29.06
CA LYS A 268 -4.87 -8.80 -27.76
C LYS A 268 -4.85 -9.83 -26.65
N MET A 269 -5.76 -10.79 -26.64
CA MET A 269 -5.74 -11.90 -25.70
C MET A 269 -4.51 -12.79 -25.94
N ASP A 270 -4.15 -13.05 -27.20
CA ASP A 270 -2.93 -13.77 -27.58
C ASP A 270 -1.67 -12.98 -27.14
N GLU A 271 -1.67 -11.65 -27.24
CA GLU A 271 -0.58 -10.80 -26.77
C GLU A 271 -0.47 -10.82 -25.24
N LEU A 272 -1.59 -10.80 -24.50
CA LEU A 272 -1.62 -10.91 -23.04
C LEU A 272 -1.16 -12.30 -22.57
N LEU A 273 -1.57 -13.35 -23.26
CA LEU A 273 -1.11 -14.72 -22.98
C LEU A 273 0.38 -14.89 -23.28
N ALA A 274 0.90 -14.26 -24.32
CA ALA A 274 2.31 -14.33 -24.69
C ALA A 274 3.22 -13.50 -23.77
N LYS A 275 2.72 -12.37 -23.25
CA LYS A 275 3.49 -11.47 -22.36
C LYS A 275 3.34 -11.78 -20.87
N GLY A 276 2.44 -12.71 -20.49
CA GLY A 276 2.09 -13.00 -19.12
C GLY A 276 1.15 -11.94 -18.52
N LEU A 277 0.42 -12.33 -17.46
CA LEU A 277 -0.61 -11.54 -16.77
C LEU A 277 -0.05 -10.38 -15.92
N ASN A 278 0.87 -9.58 -16.45
CA ASN A 278 1.13 -8.26 -15.92
C ASN A 278 0.17 -7.26 -16.59
N VAL A 279 -1.06 -7.26 -16.11
CA VAL A 279 -2.12 -6.40 -16.64
C VAL A 279 -1.99 -5.00 -16.06
N SER A 280 -1.06 -4.23 -16.61
CA SER A 280 -1.14 -2.78 -16.63
C SER A 280 -1.57 -2.38 -18.04
N THR A 281 -2.87 -2.37 -18.30
CA THR A 281 -3.39 -1.96 -19.60
C THR A 281 -3.81 -0.50 -19.53
N THR A 282 -3.06 0.35 -20.20
CA THR A 282 -3.45 1.75 -20.43
C THR A 282 -4.56 1.79 -21.48
N LEU A 283 -5.67 2.39 -21.14
CA LEU A 283 -6.77 2.67 -22.09
C LEU A 283 -6.32 3.69 -23.15
N PRO A 284 -6.90 3.65 -24.37
CA PRO A 284 -6.61 4.65 -25.39
C PRO A 284 -6.84 6.07 -24.87
N GLN A 285 -5.87 6.95 -25.12
CA GLN A 285 -5.77 8.28 -24.52
C GLN A 285 -6.83 9.29 -24.96
N ASP A 286 -7.63 8.99 -25.97
CA ASP A 286 -8.42 10.01 -26.68
C ASP A 286 -9.75 10.40 -26.04
N LEU A 287 -10.21 9.73 -24.98
CA LEU A 287 -11.54 9.97 -24.39
C LEU A 287 -11.58 10.08 -22.85
N VAL A 288 -10.62 9.53 -22.13
CA VAL A 288 -10.60 9.54 -20.65
C VAL A 288 -9.15 9.50 -20.17
N VAL A 289 -8.86 10.11 -19.01
CA VAL A 289 -7.58 10.02 -18.29
C VAL A 289 -7.03 8.59 -18.32
N ASN A 290 -5.72 8.43 -18.48
CA ASN A 290 -5.05 7.13 -18.43
C ASN A 290 -5.52 6.32 -17.22
N THR A 291 -6.31 5.29 -17.44
CA THR A 291 -6.86 4.46 -16.37
C THR A 291 -6.04 3.19 -16.22
N THR A 292 -5.54 2.94 -15.03
CA THR A 292 -4.84 1.70 -14.69
C THR A 292 -5.84 0.66 -14.22
N LEU A 293 -5.84 -0.51 -14.83
CA LEU A 293 -6.66 -1.65 -14.43
C LEU A 293 -5.84 -2.54 -13.48
N LEU A 294 -6.38 -2.80 -12.30
CA LEU A 294 -5.75 -3.62 -11.26
C LEU A 294 -6.64 -4.83 -10.96
N TYR A 295 -6.01 -5.98 -10.78
CA TYR A 295 -6.68 -7.21 -10.37
C TYR A 295 -6.56 -7.39 -8.84
N ASN A 296 -7.69 -7.65 -8.17
CA ASN A 296 -7.69 -8.08 -6.78
C ASN A 296 -8.78 -9.13 -6.52
N PRO A 297 -8.40 -10.37 -6.11
CA PRO A 297 -9.36 -11.45 -5.88
C PRO A 297 -10.24 -11.23 -4.63
N ASP A 298 -9.81 -10.41 -3.68
CA ASP A 298 -10.54 -10.17 -2.42
C ASP A 298 -11.81 -9.34 -2.63
N ILE A 299 -11.99 -8.74 -3.81
CA ILE A 299 -13.24 -8.05 -4.18
C ILE A 299 -14.45 -8.99 -4.04
N ASP A 300 -14.31 -10.27 -4.37
CA ASP A 300 -15.38 -11.27 -4.23
C ASP A 300 -15.88 -11.39 -2.78
N LYS A 301 -14.98 -11.21 -1.83
CA LYS A 301 -15.29 -11.28 -0.40
C LYS A 301 -15.88 -9.96 0.14
N ILE A 302 -15.42 -8.84 -0.42
CA ILE A 302 -15.73 -7.49 0.09
C ILE A 302 -16.98 -6.93 -0.60
N GLY A 303 -17.00 -6.88 -1.92
CA GLY A 303 -17.99 -6.18 -2.73
C GLY A 303 -18.96 -7.08 -3.48
N GLY A 304 -18.68 -8.38 -3.53
CA GLY A 304 -19.37 -9.35 -4.39
C GLY A 304 -18.71 -9.46 -5.77
N LYS A 305 -18.96 -10.59 -6.43
CA LYS A 305 -18.33 -10.96 -7.72
C LYS A 305 -18.54 -9.96 -8.86
N GLU A 306 -19.54 -9.13 -8.73
CA GLU A 306 -20.01 -8.24 -9.80
C GLU A 306 -19.62 -6.78 -9.53
N ALA A 307 -18.76 -6.50 -8.54
CA ALA A 307 -18.36 -5.15 -8.18
C ALA A 307 -17.05 -4.73 -8.87
N ILE A 308 -17.10 -3.58 -9.53
CA ILE A 308 -15.94 -2.90 -10.10
C ILE A 308 -15.74 -1.59 -9.36
N TYR A 309 -14.56 -1.41 -8.80
CA TYR A 309 -14.19 -0.21 -8.04
C TYR A 309 -13.44 0.75 -8.94
N GLY A 310 -14.02 1.92 -9.22
CA GLY A 310 -13.32 3.02 -9.87
C GLY A 310 -12.92 4.07 -8.86
N LEU A 311 -11.75 4.67 -9.02
CA LEU A 311 -11.26 5.71 -8.11
C LEU A 311 -10.37 6.73 -8.82
N ASN A 312 -10.32 7.92 -8.23
CA ASN A 312 -9.30 8.91 -8.51
C ASN A 312 -8.24 8.82 -7.40
N ARG A 313 -7.06 8.35 -7.72
CA ARG A 313 -5.99 8.10 -6.76
C ARG A 313 -5.73 9.29 -5.85
N SER A 314 -5.64 10.50 -6.42
CA SER A 314 -5.26 11.70 -5.66
C SER A 314 -6.32 12.18 -4.67
N ASN A 315 -7.57 11.69 -4.80
CA ASN A 315 -8.72 12.21 -4.05
C ASN A 315 -9.44 11.17 -3.20
N THR A 316 -8.89 9.94 -3.09
CA THR A 316 -9.67 8.84 -2.51
C THR A 316 -9.22 8.47 -1.11
N ILE A 317 -8.04 7.92 -0.94
CA ILE A 317 -7.61 7.30 0.32
C ILE A 317 -6.40 7.99 0.90
N GLU A 318 -6.46 8.22 2.21
CA GLU A 318 -5.34 8.61 3.04
C GLU A 318 -5.01 7.46 4.00
N GLU A 319 -3.75 7.06 4.03
CA GLU A 319 -3.22 6.16 5.05
C GLU A 319 -2.75 7.01 6.24
N ILE A 320 -3.21 6.65 7.42
CA ILE A 320 -2.82 7.26 8.69
C ILE A 320 -2.00 6.22 9.44
N PHE A 321 -0.81 6.57 9.86
CA PHE A 321 0.06 5.66 10.61
C PHE A 321 0.63 6.35 11.85
N GLU A 322 0.78 5.57 12.91
CA GLU A 322 1.35 6.04 14.16
C GLU A 322 2.87 6.01 14.07
N VAL A 323 3.49 7.17 14.36
CA VAL A 323 4.94 7.32 14.37
C VAL A 323 5.54 6.43 15.48
N GLY A 324 6.63 5.74 15.18
CA GLY A 324 7.27 4.84 16.15
C GLY A 324 6.51 3.55 16.47
N SER A 325 5.34 3.30 15.84
CA SER A 325 4.55 2.08 16.08
C SER A 325 5.12 0.83 15.42
N THR A 326 6.07 0.99 14.49
CA THR A 326 6.73 -0.14 13.86
C THR A 326 7.67 -0.80 14.86
N ILE A 327 7.22 -1.92 15.42
CA ILE A 327 7.99 -2.71 16.40
C ILE A 327 8.53 -3.94 15.67
N SER A 328 9.84 -4.14 15.74
CA SER A 328 10.50 -5.36 15.27
C SER A 328 11.31 -5.94 16.43
N GLU A 329 10.83 -7.05 16.96
CA GLU A 329 11.43 -7.73 18.10
C GLU A 329 11.74 -9.18 17.77
N ALA A 330 12.89 -9.67 18.23
CA ALA A 330 13.28 -11.06 18.08
C ALA A 330 13.52 -11.68 19.46
N ASP A 331 12.91 -12.82 19.71
CA ASP A 331 13.11 -13.59 20.93
C ASP A 331 13.52 -15.03 20.63
N LYS A 332 14.19 -15.64 21.61
CA LYS A 332 14.69 -17.00 21.54
C LYS A 332 14.04 -17.89 22.57
N PHE A 333 13.43 -18.96 22.10
CA PHE A 333 12.89 -19.99 22.96
C PHE A 333 13.90 -21.15 23.06
N ILE A 334 14.72 -21.14 24.09
CA ILE A 334 15.79 -22.14 24.32
C ILE A 334 15.19 -23.53 24.47
N ARG A 335 14.01 -23.63 25.09
CA ARG A 335 13.35 -24.92 25.35
C ARG A 335 12.92 -25.64 24.08
N ASN A 336 12.47 -24.91 23.07
CA ASN A 336 12.02 -25.45 21.79
C ASN A 336 13.05 -25.29 20.69
N GLN A 337 14.19 -24.65 20.98
CA GLN A 337 15.23 -24.31 20.00
C GLN A 337 14.66 -23.56 18.78
N THR A 338 13.74 -22.63 19.03
CA THR A 338 13.13 -21.78 18.02
C THR A 338 13.45 -20.31 18.32
N GLN A 339 13.39 -19.53 17.28
CA GLN A 339 13.46 -18.08 17.33
C GLN A 339 12.21 -17.49 16.69
N ILE A 340 11.61 -16.54 17.40
CA ILE A 340 10.45 -15.80 16.89
C ILE A 340 10.89 -14.36 16.62
N LEU A 341 10.51 -13.88 15.44
CA LEU A 341 10.59 -12.49 15.05
C LEU A 341 9.16 -11.97 14.94
N THR A 342 8.85 -10.92 15.67
CA THR A 342 7.54 -10.25 15.61
C THR A 342 7.71 -8.89 14.95
N ILE A 343 6.86 -8.59 13.98
CA ILE A 343 6.79 -7.29 13.32
C ILE A 343 5.37 -6.80 13.44
N SER A 344 5.19 -5.56 13.88
CA SER A 344 3.89 -4.92 13.96
C SER A 344 3.98 -3.43 13.65
N GLU A 345 2.89 -2.88 13.13
CA GLU A 345 2.69 -1.45 12.90
C GLU A 345 1.23 -1.08 13.17
N ASN A 346 0.98 0.18 13.53
CA ASN A 346 -0.36 0.70 13.70
C ASN A 346 -0.69 1.61 12.51
N SER A 347 -1.72 1.25 11.76
CA SER A 347 -2.19 2.07 10.65
C SER A 347 -3.71 2.02 10.52
N GLY A 348 -4.27 2.99 9.80
CA GLY A 348 -5.69 3.07 9.50
C GLY A 348 -5.90 3.78 8.17
N PHE A 349 -7.08 3.62 7.59
CA PHE A 349 -7.41 4.21 6.30
C PHE A 349 -8.65 5.07 6.42
N ARG A 350 -8.63 6.22 5.74
CA ARG A 350 -9.82 7.04 5.59
C ARG A 350 -10.07 7.44 4.15
N LYS A 351 -11.30 7.76 3.87
CA LYS A 351 -11.69 8.30 2.57
C LYS A 351 -11.69 9.84 2.62
N ILE A 352 -10.90 10.46 1.74
CA ILE A 352 -10.74 11.94 1.70
C ILE A 352 -12.03 12.59 1.19
N PHE A 353 -12.49 12.19 0.00
CA PHE A 353 -13.71 12.70 -0.62
C PHE A 353 -14.68 11.57 -0.96
N LYS A 354 -15.98 11.81 -0.72
CA LYS A 354 -17.04 10.84 -0.98
C LYS A 354 -17.12 10.41 -2.45
N ASP A 355 -16.90 11.32 -3.36
CA ASP A 355 -16.98 11.13 -4.80
C ASP A 355 -15.64 10.74 -5.45
N GLY A 356 -14.55 10.69 -4.67
CA GLY A 356 -13.24 10.23 -5.13
C GLY A 356 -13.22 8.77 -5.61
N ALA A 357 -14.13 7.93 -5.08
CA ALA A 357 -14.33 6.56 -5.55
C ALA A 357 -15.81 6.28 -5.81
N ARG A 358 -16.09 5.38 -6.75
CA ARG A 358 -17.43 4.90 -7.10
C ARG A 358 -17.37 3.40 -7.37
N ILE A 359 -18.48 2.73 -7.13
CA ILE A 359 -18.61 1.28 -7.34
C ILE A 359 -19.65 1.05 -8.43
N LEU A 360 -19.27 0.28 -9.45
CA LEU A 360 -20.18 -0.21 -10.47
C LEU A 360 -20.54 -1.66 -10.12
N THR A 361 -21.84 -1.95 -10.01
CA THR A 361 -22.35 -3.32 -9.84
C THR A 361 -22.97 -3.80 -11.15
N LEU A 362 -22.64 -5.04 -11.53
CA LEU A 362 -23.11 -5.68 -12.76
C LEU A 362 -24.46 -6.38 -12.53
N GLU A 363 -25.42 -5.61 -11.97
CA GLU A 363 -26.80 -6.04 -11.69
C GLU A 363 -27.80 -5.38 -12.67
#